data_75f25a43f275c0cefe62fcb10e4a9dee
#
_entry.id   75f25a43f275c0cefe62fcb10e4a9dee
#
_cell.length_a   1.000
_cell.length_b   1.000
_cell.length_c   1.000
_cell.angle_alpha   90.00
_cell.angle_beta   90.00
_cell.angle_gamma   90.00
#
_symmetry.space_group_name_H-M   'P 1'
#
loop_
_entity.id
_entity.type
_entity.pdbx_description
1 polymer ?
#
loop_
_entity_poly.entity_id
_entity_poly.type
_entity_poly.pdbx_seq_one_letter_code
_entity_poly.pdbx_strand_id
1 'polypeptide(L)'
;MATDIIGALGAGSGVDVKSLAQSLVDVEKMPRESAINTKIDNQERRIAGYSALMLSLETVKTAFQKLNDLSDFNAGTVSNSQPTALSAVTTSAAVPGRHTVEVQQLAASQRDASNAFASTTTSLNSGSAFSIQLTLDANDGTPQVQSSIRVATDTPQGIVDAINDADQGVTAQLIDTGDETTPYKIVLTGPIGAEGAFSYSTDDASGT
;
A
#
# COMPACT_ATOMS: atom_id res chain seq x y z
N MET A 1 24.81 50.80 -44.46
CA MET A 1 23.80 50.76 -45.51
C MET A 1 24.42 50.00 -46.67
N ALA A 2 24.17 48.72 -46.78
CA ALA A 2 24.51 47.96 -47.99
C ALA A 2 23.44 48.28 -49.01
N THR A 3 23.84 49.06 -50.03
CA THR A 3 22.99 49.35 -51.16
C THR A 3 22.58 48.04 -51.85
N ASP A 4 21.28 47.81 -52.00
CA ASP A 4 20.73 46.64 -52.71
C ASP A 4 21.08 46.74 -54.22
N ILE A 5 22.32 46.38 -54.53
CA ILE A 5 22.90 46.40 -55.88
C ILE A 5 22.12 45.43 -56.78
N ILE A 6 21.57 44.37 -56.21
CA ILE A 6 20.84 43.33 -56.92
C ILE A 6 19.47 43.87 -57.36
N GLY A 7 18.79 44.63 -56.53
CA GLY A 7 17.55 45.29 -56.89
C GLY A 7 17.73 46.38 -57.97
N ALA A 8 18.88 47.08 -57.96
CA ALA A 8 19.18 48.09 -58.94
C ALA A 8 19.51 47.51 -60.33
N LEU A 9 20.11 46.32 -60.44
CA LEU A 9 20.39 45.63 -61.75
C LEU A 9 19.08 45.13 -62.41
N GLY A 10 18.00 44.88 -61.69
CA GLY A 10 16.72 44.40 -62.23
C GLY A 10 15.82 45.52 -62.75
N ALA A 11 16.07 46.80 -62.40
CA ALA A 11 15.24 47.93 -62.75
C ALA A 11 15.33 48.32 -64.22
N GLY A 12 14.69 47.60 -65.10
CA GLY A 12 14.60 47.91 -66.54
C GLY A 12 14.54 46.70 -67.48
N SER A 13 14.89 45.52 -67.03
CA SER A 13 14.87 44.27 -67.84
C SER A 13 13.65 43.37 -67.60
N GLY A 14 12.85 43.63 -66.58
CA GLY A 14 11.71 42.78 -66.17
C GLY A 14 12.15 41.42 -65.59
N VAL A 15 13.46 41.18 -65.41
CA VAL A 15 13.99 39.91 -64.86
C VAL A 15 14.26 40.07 -63.36
N ASP A 16 13.62 39.25 -62.53
CA ASP A 16 13.91 39.21 -61.10
C ASP A 16 15.25 38.52 -60.87
N VAL A 17 16.31 39.29 -60.83
CA VAL A 17 17.71 38.83 -60.64
C VAL A 17 17.89 38.15 -59.27
N LYS A 18 17.10 38.58 -58.27
CA LYS A 18 17.13 37.99 -56.93
C LYS A 18 16.57 36.59 -56.93
N SER A 19 15.44 36.37 -57.56
CA SER A 19 14.83 35.07 -57.75
C SER A 19 15.72 34.11 -58.57
N LEU A 20 16.35 34.63 -59.61
CA LEU A 20 17.28 33.86 -60.45
C LEU A 20 18.53 33.44 -59.68
N ALA A 21 19.12 34.34 -58.93
CA ALA A 21 20.27 34.04 -58.07
C ALA A 21 19.94 33.01 -56.99
N GLN A 22 18.75 33.12 -56.36
CA GLN A 22 18.28 32.16 -55.38
C GLN A 22 18.09 30.78 -56.00
N SER A 23 17.44 30.72 -57.18
CA SER A 23 17.23 29.48 -57.91
C SER A 23 18.53 28.78 -58.30
N LEU A 24 19.55 29.55 -58.67
CA LEU A 24 20.87 28.99 -59.00
C LEU A 24 21.56 28.40 -57.77
N VAL A 25 21.48 29.09 -56.64
CA VAL A 25 22.01 28.61 -55.34
C VAL A 25 21.27 27.35 -54.92
N ASP A 26 19.94 27.31 -55.03
CA ASP A 26 19.15 26.18 -54.67
C ASP A 26 19.46 24.94 -55.53
N VAL A 27 19.63 25.11 -56.85
CA VAL A 27 20.04 24.03 -57.76
C VAL A 27 21.39 23.43 -57.37
N GLU A 28 22.38 24.25 -56.97
CA GLU A 28 23.67 23.76 -56.54
C GLU A 28 23.64 23.10 -55.15
N LYS A 29 22.75 23.59 -54.26
CA LYS A 29 22.62 23.16 -52.87
C LYS A 29 21.81 21.85 -52.76
N MET A 30 20.72 21.70 -53.54
CA MET A 30 19.83 20.55 -53.50
C MET A 30 20.51 19.20 -53.62
N PRO A 31 21.44 18.92 -54.54
CA PRO A 31 22.12 17.64 -54.63
C PRO A 31 22.94 17.29 -53.39
N ARG A 32 23.59 18.29 -52.77
CA ARG A 32 24.40 18.12 -51.57
C ARG A 32 23.51 17.85 -50.34
N GLU A 33 22.43 18.60 -50.18
CA GLU A 33 21.44 18.39 -49.14
C GLU A 33 20.78 17.00 -49.27
N SER A 34 20.38 16.62 -50.47
CA SER A 34 19.80 15.30 -50.73
C SER A 34 20.78 14.17 -50.40
N ALA A 35 22.06 14.31 -50.76
CA ALA A 35 23.07 13.31 -50.42
C ALA A 35 23.32 13.21 -48.91
N ILE A 36 23.29 14.34 -48.20
CA ILE A 36 23.40 14.35 -46.71
C ILE A 36 22.18 13.72 -46.06
N ASN A 37 21.00 14.13 -46.49
CA ASN A 37 19.73 13.58 -45.93
C ASN A 37 19.66 12.08 -46.16
N THR A 38 20.01 11.58 -47.35
CA THR A 38 20.09 10.13 -47.63
C THR A 38 21.07 9.41 -46.70
N LYS A 39 22.19 10.03 -46.35
CA LYS A 39 23.13 9.45 -45.38
C LYS A 39 22.55 9.45 -43.97
N ILE A 40 21.87 10.51 -43.56
CA ILE A 40 21.20 10.61 -42.26
C ILE A 40 20.13 9.51 -42.18
N ASP A 41 19.23 9.41 -43.16
CA ASP A 41 18.18 8.40 -43.19
C ASP A 41 18.75 6.97 -43.12
N ASN A 42 19.83 6.71 -43.81
CA ASN A 42 20.49 5.42 -43.74
C ASN A 42 21.09 5.12 -42.36
N GLN A 43 21.65 6.11 -41.68
CA GLN A 43 22.17 5.93 -40.32
C GLN A 43 21.03 5.75 -39.34
N GLU A 44 19.93 6.50 -39.44
CA GLU A 44 18.75 6.35 -38.61
C GLU A 44 18.14 4.96 -38.75
N ARG A 45 18.02 4.44 -39.98
CA ARG A 45 17.54 3.04 -40.20
C ARG A 45 18.49 2.02 -39.58
N ARG A 46 19.79 2.23 -39.61
CA ARG A 46 20.77 1.35 -38.95
C ARG A 46 20.64 1.40 -37.45
N ILE A 47 20.46 2.59 -36.84
CA ILE A 47 20.24 2.77 -35.42
C ILE A 47 18.93 2.08 -35.00
N ALA A 48 17.86 2.29 -35.75
CA ALA A 48 16.58 1.61 -35.50
C ALA A 48 16.72 0.08 -35.58
N GLY A 49 17.45 -0.44 -36.54
CA GLY A 49 17.72 -1.88 -36.66
C GLY A 49 18.52 -2.43 -35.48
N TYR A 50 19.55 -1.73 -35.01
CA TYR A 50 20.29 -2.14 -33.83
C TYR A 50 19.47 -2.04 -32.56
N SER A 51 18.62 -1.03 -32.43
CA SER A 51 17.71 -0.90 -31.28
C SER A 51 16.71 -2.05 -31.21
N ALA A 52 16.16 -2.47 -32.36
CA ALA A 52 15.27 -3.62 -32.44
C ALA A 52 15.98 -4.93 -32.05
N LEU A 53 17.23 -5.12 -32.50
CA LEU A 53 18.06 -6.25 -32.09
C LEU A 53 18.35 -6.25 -30.60
N MET A 54 18.72 -5.10 -30.02
CA MET A 54 18.95 -4.97 -28.58
C MET A 54 17.70 -5.33 -27.77
N LEU A 55 16.52 -4.86 -28.18
CA LEU A 55 15.27 -5.20 -27.54
C LEU A 55 14.97 -6.71 -27.60
N SER A 56 15.22 -7.33 -28.74
CA SER A 56 15.04 -8.78 -28.92
C SER A 56 16.00 -9.57 -28.02
N LEU A 57 17.26 -9.15 -27.93
CA LEU A 57 18.26 -9.77 -27.06
C LEU A 57 17.92 -9.61 -25.58
N GLU A 58 17.41 -8.43 -25.16
CA GLU A 58 16.99 -8.21 -23.78
C GLU A 58 15.77 -9.09 -23.43
N THR A 59 14.84 -9.30 -24.38
CA THR A 59 13.73 -10.22 -24.19
C THR A 59 14.19 -11.66 -23.99
N VAL A 60 15.15 -12.11 -24.82
CA VAL A 60 15.77 -13.44 -24.69
C VAL A 60 16.52 -13.57 -23.36
N LYS A 61 17.32 -12.59 -23.00
CA LYS A 61 18.04 -12.55 -21.73
C LYS A 61 17.07 -12.65 -20.53
N THR A 62 15.99 -11.87 -20.55
CA THR A 62 14.97 -11.92 -19.50
C THR A 62 14.29 -13.29 -19.41
N ALA A 63 14.03 -13.94 -20.56
CA ALA A 63 13.49 -15.29 -20.58
C ALA A 63 14.46 -16.31 -19.96
N PHE A 64 15.75 -16.22 -20.28
CA PHE A 64 16.77 -17.08 -19.66
C PHE A 64 16.99 -16.82 -18.18
N GLN A 65 16.89 -15.54 -17.74
CA GLN A 65 16.98 -15.20 -16.32
C GLN A 65 15.86 -15.88 -15.50
N LYS A 66 14.66 -15.99 -16.05
CA LYS A 66 13.54 -16.72 -15.42
C LYS A 66 13.76 -18.23 -15.34
N LEU A 67 14.68 -18.78 -16.12
CA LEU A 67 15.01 -20.20 -16.11
C LEU A 67 16.26 -20.51 -15.25
N ASN A 68 16.89 -19.51 -14.67
CA ASN A 68 18.15 -19.66 -13.94
C ASN A 68 17.95 -19.98 -12.46
N ASP A 69 16.72 -19.91 -11.94
CA ASP A 69 16.41 -20.18 -10.54
C ASP A 69 15.52 -21.43 -10.41
N LEU A 70 15.94 -22.36 -9.55
CA LEU A 70 15.17 -23.57 -9.25
C LEU A 70 13.78 -23.23 -8.67
N SER A 71 13.65 -22.09 -8.02
CA SER A 71 12.37 -21.60 -7.48
C SER A 71 11.34 -21.29 -8.56
N ASP A 72 11.77 -20.90 -9.76
CA ASP A 72 10.88 -20.62 -10.88
C ASP A 72 10.24 -21.90 -11.46
N PHE A 73 10.92 -23.04 -11.31
CA PHE A 73 10.39 -24.35 -11.70
C PHE A 73 9.45 -24.97 -10.65
N ASN A 74 9.52 -24.51 -9.41
CA ASN A 74 8.71 -24.98 -8.30
C ASN A 74 7.49 -24.08 -8.03
N ALA A 75 7.13 -23.22 -8.94
CA ALA A 75 5.92 -22.39 -8.83
C ALA A 75 4.67 -23.27 -8.85
N GLY A 76 4.17 -23.61 -7.68
CA GLY A 76 2.92 -24.36 -7.53
C GLY A 76 1.72 -23.43 -7.71
N THR A 77 0.64 -23.97 -8.26
CA THR A 77 -0.67 -23.30 -8.27
C THR A 77 -1.59 -23.95 -7.26
N VAL A 78 -2.33 -23.14 -6.51
CA VAL A 78 -3.36 -23.63 -5.60
C VAL A 78 -4.71 -23.61 -6.30
N SER A 79 -5.38 -24.77 -6.33
CA SER A 79 -6.78 -24.85 -6.70
C SER A 79 -7.61 -25.05 -5.44
N ASN A 80 -8.45 -24.09 -5.11
CA ASN A 80 -9.33 -24.13 -3.95
C ASN A 80 -10.79 -24.24 -4.40
N SER A 81 -11.51 -25.22 -3.88
CA SER A 81 -12.93 -25.44 -4.20
C SER A 81 -13.86 -24.45 -3.50
N GLN A 82 -13.39 -23.77 -2.45
CA GLN A 82 -14.19 -22.85 -1.64
C GLN A 82 -13.39 -21.57 -1.32
N PRO A 83 -13.11 -20.70 -2.30
CA PRO A 83 -12.24 -19.53 -2.11
C PRO A 83 -12.83 -18.49 -1.16
N THR A 84 -14.13 -18.52 -0.90
CA THR A 84 -14.80 -17.63 0.07
C THR A 84 -14.63 -18.09 1.52
N ALA A 85 -14.41 -19.39 1.75
CA ALA A 85 -14.23 -19.95 3.08
C ALA A 85 -12.75 -20.01 3.51
N LEU A 86 -11.86 -20.24 2.57
CA LEU A 86 -10.43 -20.38 2.82
C LEU A 86 -9.63 -19.73 1.70
N SER A 87 -8.67 -18.89 2.02
CA SER A 87 -7.66 -18.42 1.10
C SER A 87 -6.38 -19.22 1.30
N ALA A 88 -5.80 -19.72 0.22
CA ALA A 88 -4.54 -20.46 0.28
C ALA A 88 -3.57 -19.92 -0.76
N VAL A 89 -2.32 -19.74 -0.36
CA VAL A 89 -1.20 -19.35 -1.23
C VAL A 89 -0.11 -20.40 -1.11
N THR A 90 0.66 -20.58 -2.18
CA THR A 90 1.79 -21.49 -2.18
C THR A 90 3.11 -20.74 -2.30
N THR A 91 4.15 -21.33 -1.75
CA THR A 91 5.54 -20.88 -1.90
C THR A 91 6.31 -21.87 -2.76
N SER A 92 7.49 -21.50 -3.23
CA SER A 92 8.38 -22.39 -4.00
C SER A 92 8.84 -23.64 -3.24
N ALA A 93 8.69 -23.67 -1.90
CA ALA A 93 9.01 -24.81 -1.05
C ALA A 93 7.82 -25.76 -0.85
N ALA A 94 6.65 -25.47 -1.40
CA ALA A 94 5.47 -26.29 -1.21
C ALA A 94 5.60 -27.62 -1.97
N VAL A 95 5.27 -28.71 -1.27
CA VAL A 95 5.22 -30.03 -1.87
C VAL A 95 3.85 -30.22 -2.52
N PRO A 96 3.78 -30.64 -3.80
CA PRO A 96 2.49 -30.92 -4.46
C PRO A 96 1.69 -31.99 -3.69
N GLY A 97 0.44 -31.69 -3.43
CA GLY A 97 -0.43 -32.62 -2.69
C GLY A 97 -1.88 -32.16 -2.68
N ARG A 98 -2.75 -33.01 -2.18
CA ARG A 98 -4.17 -32.72 -1.98
C ARG A 98 -4.45 -32.76 -0.48
N HIS A 99 -5.02 -31.68 0.01
CA HIS A 99 -5.39 -31.57 1.43
C HIS A 99 -6.89 -31.29 1.54
N THR A 100 -7.54 -31.93 2.49
CA THR A 100 -8.92 -31.63 2.85
C THR A 100 -8.87 -30.85 4.15
N VAL A 101 -9.47 -29.65 4.13
CA VAL A 101 -9.54 -28.76 5.28
C VAL A 101 -11.01 -28.59 5.65
N GLU A 102 -11.33 -28.80 6.91
CA GLU A 102 -12.64 -28.52 7.49
C GLU A 102 -12.51 -27.37 8.48
N VAL A 103 -13.26 -26.30 8.26
CA VAL A 103 -13.31 -25.14 9.17
C VAL A 103 -14.41 -25.42 10.18
N GLN A 104 -14.06 -25.81 11.41
CA GLN A 104 -15.02 -26.09 12.47
C GLN A 104 -15.52 -24.81 13.15
N GLN A 105 -14.65 -23.80 13.30
CA GLN A 105 -14.98 -22.54 13.94
C GLN A 105 -14.11 -21.42 13.36
N LEU A 106 -14.73 -20.27 13.12
CA LEU A 106 -13.99 -19.06 12.76
C LEU A 106 -13.44 -18.39 14.02
N ALA A 107 -12.32 -17.72 13.86
CA ALA A 107 -11.77 -16.87 14.91
C ALA A 107 -12.74 -15.73 15.23
N ALA A 108 -12.99 -15.51 16.51
CA ALA A 108 -13.81 -14.42 17.04
C ALA A 108 -13.00 -13.59 18.03
N SER A 109 -13.36 -12.31 18.17
CA SER A 109 -12.79 -11.45 19.20
C SER A 109 -13.39 -11.78 20.55
N GLN A 110 -12.57 -11.81 21.60
CA GLN A 110 -13.07 -11.78 22.96
C GLN A 110 -13.79 -10.46 23.22
N ARG A 111 -14.94 -10.54 23.88
CA ARG A 111 -15.67 -9.38 24.36
C ARG A 111 -16.01 -9.60 25.83
N ASP A 112 -15.77 -8.57 26.62
CA ASP A 112 -16.08 -8.57 28.03
C ASP A 112 -16.85 -7.31 28.40
N ALA A 113 -17.78 -7.41 29.32
CA ALA A 113 -18.63 -6.29 29.72
C ALA A 113 -18.51 -6.06 31.23
N SER A 114 -18.32 -4.81 31.61
CA SER A 114 -18.30 -4.40 33.00
C SER A 114 -19.66 -4.54 33.70
N ASN A 115 -19.67 -4.34 35.01
CA ASN A 115 -20.89 -4.01 35.74
C ASN A 115 -21.54 -2.74 35.15
N ALA A 116 -22.83 -2.56 35.41
CA ALA A 116 -23.56 -1.41 34.91
C ALA A 116 -23.36 -0.17 35.81
N PHE A 117 -23.32 1.00 35.21
CA PHE A 117 -23.14 2.30 35.88
C PHE A 117 -24.36 3.19 35.68
N ALA A 118 -24.69 3.99 36.70
CA ALA A 118 -25.80 4.94 36.64
C ALA A 118 -25.52 6.14 35.73
N SER A 119 -24.26 6.51 35.55
CA SER A 119 -23.83 7.64 34.72
C SER A 119 -22.45 7.41 34.13
N THR A 120 -22.15 8.04 33.01
CA THR A 120 -20.83 8.05 32.36
C THR A 120 -19.76 8.76 33.19
N THR A 121 -20.19 9.56 34.16
CA THR A 121 -19.33 10.42 35.03
C THR A 121 -19.38 10.01 36.49
N THR A 122 -19.94 8.85 36.83
CA THR A 122 -19.92 8.33 38.21
C THR A 122 -18.48 8.12 38.65
N SER A 123 -18.13 8.65 39.85
CA SER A 123 -16.81 8.40 40.43
C SER A 123 -16.71 6.95 40.90
N LEU A 124 -15.66 6.26 40.48
CA LEU A 124 -15.42 4.85 40.76
C LEU A 124 -14.39 4.65 41.89
N ASN A 125 -13.49 5.59 42.06
CA ASN A 125 -12.40 5.52 43.07
C ASN A 125 -12.29 6.78 43.92
N SER A 126 -13.43 7.32 44.34
CA SER A 126 -13.52 8.50 45.21
C SER A 126 -12.73 9.71 44.71
N GLY A 127 -12.69 9.96 43.42
CA GLY A 127 -11.96 11.05 42.78
C GLY A 127 -10.47 10.78 42.59
N SER A 128 -9.98 9.59 42.91
CA SER A 128 -8.56 9.26 42.83
C SER A 128 -8.24 8.47 41.56
N ALA A 129 -7.13 8.78 40.90
CA ALA A 129 -6.64 8.00 39.79
C ALA A 129 -6.29 6.56 40.21
N PHE A 130 -6.45 5.62 39.32
CA PHE A 130 -6.09 4.21 39.53
C PHE A 130 -5.48 3.62 38.26
N SER A 131 -5.01 2.36 38.32
CA SER A 131 -4.42 1.70 37.17
C SER A 131 -5.18 0.43 36.83
N ILE A 132 -5.26 0.16 35.54
CA ILE A 132 -5.75 -1.09 34.99
C ILE A 132 -4.55 -1.87 34.46
N GLN A 133 -4.33 -3.07 34.97
CA GLN A 133 -3.37 -4.01 34.43
C GLN A 133 -4.08 -4.81 33.32
N LEU A 134 -3.70 -4.56 32.08
CA LEU A 134 -4.19 -5.30 30.93
C LEU A 134 -3.14 -6.32 30.51
N THR A 135 -3.55 -7.57 30.39
CA THR A 135 -2.70 -8.66 29.92
C THR A 135 -3.30 -9.23 28.64
N LEU A 136 -2.55 -9.18 27.55
CA LEU A 136 -2.89 -9.86 26.30
C LEU A 136 -2.25 -11.24 26.31
N ASP A 137 -3.05 -12.25 26.03
CA ASP A 137 -2.64 -13.64 26.04
C ASP A 137 -2.17 -14.02 24.63
N ALA A 138 -0.87 -13.90 24.38
CA ALA A 138 -0.28 -14.37 23.15
C ALA A 138 -0.22 -15.91 23.16
N ASN A 139 -1.25 -16.54 22.57
CA ASN A 139 -1.38 -18.02 22.56
C ASN A 139 -0.39 -18.69 21.56
N ASP A 140 0.62 -17.98 21.10
CA ASP A 140 1.65 -18.45 20.17
C ASP A 140 2.94 -18.94 20.87
N GLY A 141 2.96 -18.97 22.20
CA GLY A 141 4.12 -19.30 23.01
C GLY A 141 5.05 -18.12 23.29
N THR A 142 4.68 -16.90 22.87
CA THR A 142 5.38 -15.68 23.28
C THR A 142 4.96 -15.27 24.69
N PRO A 143 5.80 -14.52 25.42
CA PRO A 143 5.41 -13.99 26.72
C PRO A 143 4.19 -13.09 26.62
N GLN A 144 3.28 -13.23 27.61
CA GLN A 144 2.13 -12.33 27.76
C GLN A 144 2.59 -10.87 27.81
N VAL A 145 1.92 -10.00 27.04
CA VAL A 145 2.17 -8.56 27.08
C VAL A 145 1.33 -7.97 28.21
N GLN A 146 2.00 -7.54 29.28
CA GLN A 146 1.35 -6.83 30.39
C GLN A 146 1.54 -5.32 30.23
N SER A 147 0.44 -4.59 30.30
CA SER A 147 0.43 -3.14 30.21
C SER A 147 -0.31 -2.53 31.40
N SER A 148 0.30 -1.56 32.06
CA SER A 148 -0.33 -0.80 33.12
C SER A 148 -0.88 0.51 32.56
N ILE A 149 -2.19 0.62 32.49
CA ILE A 149 -2.92 1.77 31.94
C ILE A 149 -3.40 2.64 33.10
N ARG A 150 -2.92 3.86 33.17
CA ARG A 150 -3.34 4.81 34.21
C ARG A 150 -4.63 5.51 33.82
N VAL A 151 -5.67 5.33 34.63
CA VAL A 151 -6.94 6.05 34.52
C VAL A 151 -6.83 7.32 35.36
N ALA A 152 -6.68 8.45 34.71
CA ALA A 152 -6.52 9.75 35.37
C ALA A 152 -7.85 10.30 35.90
N THR A 153 -8.93 10.03 35.21
CA THR A 153 -10.30 10.42 35.58
C THR A 153 -11.06 9.16 35.96
N ASP A 154 -11.41 9.01 37.22
CA ASP A 154 -12.01 7.82 37.81
C ASP A 154 -13.51 7.66 37.48
N THR A 155 -13.84 7.71 36.20
CA THR A 155 -15.21 7.59 35.68
C THR A 155 -15.28 6.53 34.59
N PRO A 156 -16.48 5.97 34.29
CA PRO A 156 -16.64 5.04 33.17
C PRO A 156 -16.12 5.59 31.85
N GLN A 157 -16.35 6.87 31.55
CA GLN A 157 -15.79 7.50 30.35
C GLN A 157 -14.28 7.59 30.42
N GLY A 158 -13.71 7.96 31.59
CA GLY A 158 -12.26 8.03 31.78
C GLY A 158 -11.55 6.69 31.61
N ILE A 159 -12.19 5.57 31.96
CA ILE A 159 -11.68 4.22 31.66
C ILE A 159 -11.62 3.98 30.15
N VAL A 160 -12.71 4.28 29.46
CA VAL A 160 -12.80 4.11 28.00
C VAL A 160 -11.73 4.91 27.29
N ASP A 161 -11.58 6.17 27.65
CA ASP A 161 -10.59 7.07 27.09
C ASP A 161 -9.15 6.54 27.35
N ALA A 162 -8.86 6.15 28.61
CA ALA A 162 -7.52 5.66 28.97
C ALA A 162 -7.13 4.36 28.25
N ILE A 163 -8.06 3.41 28.07
CA ILE A 163 -7.81 2.15 27.37
C ILE A 163 -7.57 2.41 25.88
N ASN A 164 -8.38 3.26 25.26
CA ASN A 164 -8.23 3.58 23.84
C ASN A 164 -6.98 4.41 23.55
N ASP A 165 -6.63 5.36 24.43
CA ASP A 165 -5.41 6.16 24.30
C ASP A 165 -4.14 5.32 24.49
N ALA A 166 -4.21 4.25 25.28
CA ALA A 166 -3.09 3.34 25.50
C ALA A 166 -2.75 2.48 24.26
N ASP A 167 -3.69 2.30 23.31
CA ASP A 167 -3.53 1.57 22.04
C ASP A 167 -2.84 0.20 22.19
N GLN A 168 -3.28 -0.58 23.19
CA GLN A 168 -2.70 -1.89 23.53
C GLN A 168 -3.43 -3.06 22.81
N GLY A 169 -4.11 -2.78 21.70
CA GLY A 169 -4.83 -3.79 20.92
C GLY A 169 -6.23 -4.14 21.45
N VAL A 170 -6.59 -3.75 22.66
CA VAL A 170 -7.96 -3.84 23.20
C VAL A 170 -8.64 -2.49 23.02
N THR A 171 -9.87 -2.51 22.53
CA THR A 171 -10.71 -1.31 22.40
C THR A 171 -11.81 -1.31 23.46
N ALA A 172 -12.07 -0.16 24.03
CA ALA A 172 -13.14 0.06 25.00
C ALA A 172 -14.25 0.89 24.37
N GLN A 173 -15.50 0.56 24.69
CA GLN A 173 -16.66 1.32 24.26
C GLN A 173 -17.67 1.41 25.39
N LEU A 174 -18.24 2.59 25.60
CA LEU A 174 -19.35 2.79 26.52
C LEU A 174 -20.67 2.57 25.76
N ILE A 175 -21.50 1.66 26.26
CA ILE A 175 -22.78 1.29 25.66
C ILE A 175 -23.91 1.70 26.61
N ASP A 176 -24.94 2.33 26.05
CA ASP A 176 -26.21 2.57 26.72
C ASP A 176 -27.14 1.37 26.49
N THR A 177 -27.53 0.68 27.57
CA THR A 177 -28.41 -0.52 27.54
C THR A 177 -29.87 -0.16 27.60
N GLY A 178 -30.23 1.10 27.88
CA GLY A 178 -31.60 1.56 28.07
C GLY A 178 -32.19 1.19 29.43
N ASP A 179 -31.40 0.72 30.40
CA ASP A 179 -31.88 0.48 31.77
C ASP A 179 -32.15 1.82 32.46
N GLU A 180 -33.26 1.92 33.21
CA GLU A 180 -33.67 3.19 33.82
C GLU A 180 -32.77 3.64 34.97
N THR A 181 -32.04 2.74 35.60
CA THR A 181 -31.23 3.03 36.81
C THR A 181 -29.73 2.97 36.54
N THR A 182 -29.27 2.02 35.73
CA THR A 182 -27.87 1.78 35.42
C THR A 182 -27.68 1.51 33.92
N PRO A 183 -27.88 2.53 33.06
CA PRO A 183 -27.92 2.31 31.61
C PRO A 183 -26.54 2.05 30.98
N TYR A 184 -25.46 2.40 31.64
CA TYR A 184 -24.16 2.40 30.99
C TYR A 184 -23.32 1.16 31.35
N LYS A 185 -22.70 0.53 30.34
CA LYS A 185 -21.71 -0.54 30.49
C LYS A 185 -20.50 -0.25 29.62
N ILE A 186 -19.32 -0.59 30.11
CA ILE A 186 -18.10 -0.60 29.33
C ILE A 186 -17.98 -1.98 28.69
N VAL A 187 -17.80 -2.02 27.38
CA VAL A 187 -17.51 -3.25 26.65
C VAL A 187 -16.09 -3.17 26.11
N LEU A 188 -15.29 -4.14 26.49
CA LEU A 188 -13.94 -4.36 25.99
C LEU A 188 -13.98 -5.34 24.82
N THR A 189 -13.26 -5.06 23.78
CA THR A 189 -13.14 -5.95 22.61
C THR A 189 -11.67 -6.12 22.29
N GLY A 190 -11.20 -7.37 22.31
CA GLY A 190 -9.85 -7.74 21.91
C GLY A 190 -9.70 -7.96 20.41
N PRO A 191 -8.46 -8.16 19.93
CA PRO A 191 -8.19 -8.60 18.58
C PRO A 191 -8.90 -9.90 18.22
N ILE A 192 -9.00 -10.19 16.93
CA ILE A 192 -9.62 -11.44 16.44
C ILE A 192 -8.67 -12.60 16.66
N GLY A 193 -9.19 -13.69 17.21
CA GLY A 193 -8.48 -14.95 17.39
C GLY A 193 -7.96 -15.18 18.81
N ALA A 194 -7.33 -16.33 19.01
CA ALA A 194 -6.82 -16.73 20.31
C ALA A 194 -5.70 -15.82 20.85
N GLU A 195 -4.93 -15.22 19.93
CA GLU A 195 -3.90 -14.22 20.26
C GLU A 195 -4.48 -12.90 20.79
N GLY A 196 -5.77 -12.67 20.57
CA GLY A 196 -6.51 -11.50 21.04
C GLY A 196 -7.22 -11.72 22.36
N ALA A 197 -7.02 -12.87 23.02
CA ALA A 197 -7.55 -13.10 24.36
C ALA A 197 -6.86 -12.15 25.35
N PHE A 198 -7.64 -11.58 26.28
CA PHE A 198 -7.14 -10.65 27.27
C PHE A 198 -7.73 -10.91 28.64
N SER A 199 -7.01 -10.50 29.65
CA SER A 199 -7.47 -10.42 31.03
C SER A 199 -7.09 -9.06 31.61
N TYR A 200 -7.83 -8.60 32.60
CA TYR A 200 -7.56 -7.33 33.25
C TYR A 200 -7.79 -7.42 34.76
N SER A 201 -7.09 -6.58 35.47
CA SER A 201 -7.30 -6.35 36.89
C SER A 201 -7.15 -4.87 37.21
N THR A 202 -7.84 -4.39 38.22
CA THR A 202 -7.77 -3.01 38.67
C THR A 202 -7.10 -2.94 40.05
N ASP A 203 -6.42 -1.84 40.34
CA ASP A 203 -5.89 -1.51 41.65
C ASP A 203 -6.80 -0.54 42.45
N ASP A 204 -8.05 -0.37 41.97
CA ASP A 204 -9.04 0.45 42.66
C ASP A 204 -9.57 -0.22 43.94
N ALA A 205 -10.01 0.60 44.87
CA ALA A 205 -10.56 0.10 46.12
C ALA A 205 -11.95 -0.55 46.02
N SER A 206 -12.63 -0.42 44.86
CA SER A 206 -13.99 -0.86 44.62
C SER A 206 -14.11 -2.21 43.90
N GLY A 207 -13.04 -2.72 43.31
CA GLY A 207 -13.01 -4.01 42.61
C GLY A 207 -14.00 -4.11 41.44
N THR A 208 -14.16 -2.99 40.69
CA THR A 208 -15.07 -2.88 39.53
C THR A 208 -14.55 -3.54 38.28
#